data_23ed4bf88c43d94bbb109cfa93acd9af
#
_entry.id   23ed4bf88c43d94bbb109cfa93acd9af
#
_cell.length_a   1.000
_cell.length_b   1.000
_cell.length_c   1.000
_cell.angle_alpha   90.00
_cell.angle_beta   90.00
_cell.angle_gamma   90.00
#
_symmetry.space_group_name_H-M   'P 1'
#
loop_
_entity.id
_entity.type
_entity.pdbx_description
1 polymer ?
#
loop_
_entity_poly.entity_id
_entity_poly.type
_entity_poly.pdbx_seq_one_letter_code
_entity_poly.pdbx_strand_id
1 'polypeptide(L)'
;MSSAERPAFFSVDDYLAREEQAITKSEYIDGWIRAMCGAALRHNMVGGNCFVALSNLLKGKPCRPFNSDTKVRIDRADMKRFYYPDVQVVCKSNDQLSFFQDLPVLVIEVLSPSTRRYDLDEKLSAYLTVPSLECYIALEQHQPIAIVMRRTTGGFFREVVEGIEASIDLPFLNCSLPMRDIYDDIEFTEQCVQEPDLEYEVG
;
A
#
# COMPACT_ATOMS: atom_id res chain seq x y z
N MET A 1 -5.44 -20.89 -34.92
CA MET A 1 -5.48 -19.47 -34.59
C MET A 1 -6.27 -19.36 -33.30
N SER A 2 -5.58 -19.19 -32.18
CA SER A 2 -6.22 -19.02 -30.85
C SER A 2 -6.84 -17.63 -30.83
N SER A 3 -8.17 -17.54 -30.76
CA SER A 3 -8.85 -16.28 -30.48
C SER A 3 -8.46 -15.87 -29.05
N ALA A 4 -7.61 -14.86 -28.91
CA ALA A 4 -7.40 -14.23 -27.63
C ALA A 4 -8.77 -13.75 -27.13
N GLU A 5 -9.33 -14.43 -26.12
CA GLU A 5 -10.53 -13.97 -25.45
C GLU A 5 -10.27 -12.53 -24.95
N ARG A 6 -11.13 -11.61 -25.37
CA ARG A 6 -11.08 -10.26 -24.79
C ARG A 6 -11.29 -10.41 -23.31
N PRO A 7 -10.41 -9.84 -22.47
CA PRO A 7 -10.62 -9.90 -21.03
C PRO A 7 -12.00 -9.35 -20.68
N ALA A 8 -12.73 -10.08 -19.81
CA ALA A 8 -14.09 -9.71 -19.44
C ALA A 8 -14.08 -8.38 -18.67
N PHE A 9 -14.95 -7.47 -19.09
CA PHE A 9 -15.19 -6.23 -18.38
C PHE A 9 -16.22 -6.47 -17.27
N PHE A 10 -15.90 -6.14 -16.02
CA PHE A 10 -16.76 -6.32 -14.87
C PHE A 10 -17.34 -4.98 -14.40
N SER A 11 -18.61 -4.97 -14.01
CA SER A 11 -19.16 -3.88 -13.22
C SER A 11 -18.59 -3.92 -11.78
N VAL A 12 -18.71 -2.83 -11.03
CA VAL A 12 -18.33 -2.79 -9.63
C VAL A 12 -19.13 -3.82 -8.80
N ASP A 13 -20.43 -3.92 -9.07
CA ASP A 13 -21.34 -4.85 -8.36
C ASP A 13 -20.96 -6.31 -8.66
N ASP A 14 -20.67 -6.65 -9.91
CA ASP A 14 -20.20 -8.00 -10.28
C ASP A 14 -18.88 -8.35 -9.62
N TYR A 15 -17.94 -7.37 -9.57
CA TYR A 15 -16.68 -7.56 -8.86
C TYR A 15 -16.89 -7.81 -7.37
N LEU A 16 -17.68 -6.99 -6.68
CA LEU A 16 -17.91 -7.13 -5.26
C LEU A 16 -18.58 -8.46 -4.92
N ALA A 17 -19.62 -8.84 -5.69
CA ALA A 17 -20.29 -10.13 -5.51
C ALA A 17 -19.36 -11.33 -5.75
N ARG A 18 -18.47 -11.24 -6.74
CA ARG A 18 -17.46 -12.26 -7.01
C ARG A 18 -16.41 -12.33 -5.90
N GLU A 19 -15.93 -11.18 -5.43
CA GLU A 19 -14.88 -11.08 -4.42
C GLU A 19 -15.32 -11.61 -3.06
N GLU A 20 -16.60 -11.46 -2.72
CA GLU A 20 -17.19 -12.01 -1.50
C GLU A 20 -17.12 -13.53 -1.44
N GLN A 21 -17.16 -14.22 -2.58
CA GLN A 21 -17.10 -15.67 -2.69
C GLN A 21 -15.72 -16.20 -3.11
N ALA A 22 -14.78 -15.31 -3.37
CA ALA A 22 -13.48 -15.68 -3.89
C ALA A 22 -12.56 -16.27 -2.81
N ILE A 23 -11.83 -17.33 -3.19
CA ILE A 23 -10.79 -17.92 -2.33
C ILE A 23 -9.51 -17.06 -2.37
N THR A 24 -9.27 -16.37 -3.49
CA THR A 24 -8.11 -15.50 -3.69
C THR A 24 -8.56 -14.08 -3.93
N LYS A 25 -7.90 -13.12 -3.28
CA LYS A 25 -8.21 -11.70 -3.44
C LYS A 25 -7.88 -11.20 -4.84
N SER A 26 -8.66 -10.24 -5.30
CA SER A 26 -8.43 -9.56 -6.56
C SER A 26 -8.64 -8.06 -6.41
N GLU A 27 -7.83 -7.28 -7.07
CA GLU A 27 -8.00 -5.83 -7.19
C GLU A 27 -8.89 -5.50 -8.41
N TYR A 28 -9.62 -4.42 -8.33
CA TYR A 28 -10.45 -3.92 -9.42
C TYR A 28 -9.89 -2.60 -9.97
N ILE A 29 -9.79 -2.54 -11.28
CA ILE A 29 -9.15 -1.43 -11.99
C ILE A 29 -10.02 -1.08 -13.21
N ASP A 30 -10.94 -0.11 -13.09
CA ASP A 30 -11.82 0.39 -14.18
C ASP A 30 -12.44 -0.71 -15.03
N GLY A 31 -13.00 -1.73 -14.40
CA GLY A 31 -13.63 -2.87 -15.09
C GLY A 31 -12.74 -4.09 -15.29
N TRP A 32 -11.46 -4.01 -14.92
CA TRP A 32 -10.52 -5.13 -14.98
C TRP A 32 -10.29 -5.72 -13.58
N ILE A 33 -10.15 -7.03 -13.53
CA ILE A 33 -9.83 -7.75 -12.30
C ILE A 33 -8.37 -8.23 -12.40
N ARG A 34 -7.58 -7.87 -11.38
CA ARG A 34 -6.19 -8.32 -11.21
C ARG A 34 -6.10 -9.23 -9.99
N ALA A 35 -5.83 -10.51 -10.22
CA ALA A 35 -5.60 -11.45 -9.12
C ALA A 35 -4.36 -11.05 -8.32
N MET A 36 -4.45 -11.14 -7.00
CA MET A 36 -3.32 -10.95 -6.10
C MET A 36 -2.55 -12.26 -5.96
N CYS A 37 -1.22 -12.18 -6.10
CA CYS A 37 -0.35 -13.29 -5.78
C CYS A 37 -0.02 -13.30 -4.29
N GLY A 38 0.30 -14.46 -3.73
CA GLY A 38 0.79 -14.56 -2.36
C GLY A 38 2.12 -13.79 -2.19
N ALA A 39 2.31 -13.21 -1.02
CA ALA A 39 3.52 -12.49 -0.66
C ALA A 39 4.54 -13.40 0.05
N ALA A 40 5.83 -13.06 -0.04
CA ALA A 40 6.89 -13.73 0.71
C ALA A 40 6.70 -13.51 2.23
N LEU A 41 7.24 -14.43 3.04
CA LEU A 41 7.14 -14.34 4.50
C LEU A 41 7.66 -13.00 5.04
N ARG A 42 8.80 -12.54 4.55
CA ARG A 42 9.40 -11.24 4.95
C ARG A 42 8.47 -10.06 4.66
N HIS A 43 7.84 -10.02 3.50
CA HIS A 43 6.83 -9.00 3.16
C HIS A 43 5.70 -8.99 4.19
N ASN A 44 5.16 -10.16 4.52
CA ASN A 44 4.08 -10.28 5.50
C ASN A 44 4.52 -9.88 6.91
N MET A 45 5.78 -10.15 7.28
CA MET A 45 6.34 -9.72 8.57
C MET A 45 6.42 -8.20 8.64
N VAL A 46 6.98 -7.52 7.62
CA VAL A 46 7.07 -6.06 7.57
C VAL A 46 5.69 -5.41 7.65
N GLY A 47 4.72 -5.90 6.84
CA GLY A 47 3.33 -5.40 6.89
C GLY A 47 2.66 -5.65 8.24
N GLY A 48 2.85 -6.84 8.81
CA GLY A 48 2.35 -7.23 10.14
C GLY A 48 2.91 -6.36 11.26
N ASN A 49 4.22 -6.14 11.28
CA ASN A 49 4.90 -5.26 12.25
C ASN A 49 4.37 -3.83 12.16
N CYS A 50 4.23 -3.31 10.94
CA CYS A 50 3.64 -2.00 10.67
C CYS A 50 2.23 -1.87 11.25
N PHE A 51 1.37 -2.87 11.01
CA PHE A 51 0.01 -2.91 11.54
C PHE A 51 -0.01 -2.93 13.07
N VAL A 52 0.85 -3.73 13.71
CA VAL A 52 0.96 -3.82 15.17
C VAL A 52 1.48 -2.51 15.77
N ALA A 53 2.54 -1.92 15.20
CA ALA A 53 3.10 -0.66 15.66
C ALA A 53 2.05 0.47 15.60
N LEU A 54 1.34 0.61 14.47
CA LEU A 54 0.27 1.59 14.32
C LEU A 54 -0.91 1.32 15.26
N SER A 55 -1.27 0.05 15.49
CA SER A 55 -2.33 -0.31 16.43
C SER A 55 -2.00 0.14 17.86
N ASN A 56 -0.76 0.00 18.27
CA ASN A 56 -0.27 0.43 19.58
C ASN A 56 -0.23 1.97 19.68
N LEU A 57 0.31 2.65 18.66
CA LEU A 57 0.43 4.12 18.62
C LEU A 57 -0.93 4.83 18.57
N LEU A 58 -1.94 4.19 17.99
CA LEU A 58 -3.28 4.75 17.81
C LEU A 58 -4.30 4.25 18.85
N LYS A 59 -3.88 3.44 19.82
CA LYS A 59 -4.76 2.96 20.89
C LYS A 59 -5.38 4.13 21.66
N GLY A 60 -6.72 4.15 21.75
CA GLY A 60 -7.47 5.23 22.40
C GLY A 60 -7.65 6.49 21.57
N LYS A 61 -7.10 6.54 20.35
CA LYS A 61 -7.31 7.64 19.38
C LYS A 61 -8.47 7.31 18.42
N PRO A 62 -9.02 8.30 17.70
CA PRO A 62 -10.16 8.06 16.80
C PRO A 62 -9.79 7.31 15.54
N CYS A 63 -8.51 7.27 15.16
CA CYS A 63 -8.04 6.62 13.94
C CYS A 63 -7.68 5.15 14.23
N ARG A 64 -7.93 4.27 13.25
CA ARG A 64 -7.67 2.83 13.37
C ARG A 64 -6.91 2.32 12.15
N PRO A 65 -5.90 1.44 12.34
CA PRO A 65 -5.28 0.72 11.25
C PRO A 65 -6.16 -0.48 10.82
N PHE A 66 -6.07 -0.83 9.54
CA PHE A 66 -6.59 -2.03 8.92
C PHE A 66 -5.47 -2.72 8.16
N ASN A 67 -5.50 -4.04 8.14
CA ASN A 67 -4.54 -4.86 7.42
C ASN A 67 -4.97 -5.09 5.94
N SER A 68 -4.21 -5.91 5.24
CA SER A 68 -4.42 -6.27 3.83
C SER A 68 -5.73 -7.03 3.54
N ASP A 69 -6.61 -7.25 4.51
CA ASP A 69 -7.94 -7.85 4.28
C ASP A 69 -9.02 -6.81 4.00
N THR A 70 -8.72 -5.53 4.16
CA THR A 70 -9.68 -4.45 3.96
C THR A 70 -9.30 -3.62 2.73
N LYS A 71 -10.20 -3.58 1.75
CA LYS A 71 -10.01 -2.79 0.53
C LYS A 71 -10.06 -1.28 0.80
N VAL A 72 -9.35 -0.51 -0.02
CA VAL A 72 -9.62 0.91 -0.26
C VAL A 72 -10.41 1.03 -1.54
N ARG A 73 -11.56 1.73 -1.51
CA ARG A 73 -12.29 2.14 -2.69
C ARG A 73 -11.87 3.54 -3.11
N ILE A 74 -11.54 3.70 -4.37
CA ILE A 74 -11.37 5.01 -5.00
C ILE A 74 -12.49 5.13 -6.04
N ASP A 75 -13.45 5.99 -5.77
CA ASP A 75 -14.65 6.19 -6.60
C ASP A 75 -14.71 7.64 -7.09
N ARG A 76 -14.27 7.86 -8.31
CA ARG A 76 -14.27 9.14 -9.01
C ARG A 76 -15.02 9.01 -10.34
N ALA A 77 -15.35 10.13 -10.95
CA ALA A 77 -16.07 10.13 -12.23
C ALA A 77 -15.31 9.40 -13.35
N ASP A 78 -13.98 9.50 -13.32
CA ASP A 78 -13.05 8.98 -14.32
C ASP A 78 -12.24 7.76 -13.84
N MET A 79 -12.46 7.29 -12.59
CA MET A 79 -11.67 6.23 -12.00
C MET A 79 -12.45 5.43 -10.96
N LYS A 80 -12.49 4.12 -11.12
CA LYS A 80 -13.09 3.17 -10.20
C LYS A 80 -12.05 2.12 -9.81
N ARG A 81 -11.57 2.17 -8.57
CA ARG A 81 -10.52 1.26 -8.07
C ARG A 81 -10.93 0.63 -6.76
N PHE A 82 -10.52 -0.63 -6.58
CA PHE A 82 -10.49 -1.31 -5.29
C PHE A 82 -9.13 -1.96 -5.14
N TYR A 83 -8.33 -1.46 -4.22
CA TYR A 83 -7.02 -1.98 -3.89
C TYR A 83 -7.00 -2.57 -2.49
N TYR A 84 -6.10 -3.51 -2.25
CA TYR A 84 -5.79 -4.05 -0.93
C TYR A 84 -4.40 -3.58 -0.50
N PRO A 85 -4.28 -2.44 0.18
CA PRO A 85 -2.99 -2.03 0.72
C PRO A 85 -2.56 -2.97 1.85
N ASP A 86 -1.25 -3.11 2.05
CA ASP A 86 -0.74 -3.93 3.15
C ASP A 86 -1.19 -3.39 4.51
N VAL A 87 -1.18 -2.07 4.69
CA VAL A 87 -1.75 -1.38 5.85
C VAL A 87 -2.41 -0.08 5.41
N GLN A 88 -3.54 0.25 6.01
CA GLN A 88 -4.17 1.58 5.89
C GLN A 88 -4.62 2.08 7.25
N VAL A 89 -4.67 3.39 7.44
CA VAL A 89 -5.27 4.02 8.63
C VAL A 89 -6.44 4.89 8.22
N VAL A 90 -7.55 4.73 8.94
CA VAL A 90 -8.79 5.47 8.72
C VAL A 90 -9.23 6.13 10.02
N CYS A 91 -9.58 7.43 9.97
CA CYS A 91 -10.10 8.16 11.13
C CYS A 91 -11.63 8.30 11.10
N LYS A 92 -12.21 8.17 9.91
CA LYS A 92 -13.65 8.16 9.68
C LYS A 92 -13.99 6.91 8.87
N SER A 93 -14.21 5.82 9.58
CA SER A 93 -14.48 4.51 9.00
C SER A 93 -15.85 4.44 8.35
N ASN A 94 -15.97 3.62 7.32
CA ASN A 94 -17.24 3.16 6.78
C ASN A 94 -17.99 2.34 7.83
N ASP A 95 -19.25 1.96 7.54
CA ASP A 95 -20.02 1.02 8.36
C ASP A 95 -19.25 -0.28 8.59
N GLN A 96 -19.42 -0.90 9.78
CA GLN A 96 -18.68 -2.11 10.16
C GLN A 96 -19.00 -3.34 9.28
N LEU A 97 -20.11 -3.31 8.56
CA LEU A 97 -20.46 -4.35 7.60
C LEU A 97 -19.89 -4.11 6.19
N SER A 98 -19.19 -2.98 5.99
CA SER A 98 -18.56 -2.66 4.71
C SER A 98 -17.28 -3.47 4.51
N PHE A 99 -17.05 -3.92 3.28
CA PHE A 99 -15.84 -4.65 2.88
C PHE A 99 -14.70 -3.74 2.38
N PHE A 100 -14.87 -2.42 2.49
CA PHE A 100 -13.90 -1.43 2.05
C PHE A 100 -13.98 -0.14 2.85
N GLN A 101 -12.94 0.69 2.71
CA GLN A 101 -12.85 2.03 3.28
C GLN A 101 -12.73 3.06 2.14
N ASP A 102 -13.36 4.23 2.33
CA ASP A 102 -13.34 5.32 1.34
C ASP A 102 -12.35 6.44 1.70
N LEU A 103 -12.05 6.59 2.98
CA LEU A 103 -11.37 7.76 3.52
C LEU A 103 -10.08 7.39 4.27
N PRO A 104 -9.14 6.64 3.65
CA PRO A 104 -7.85 6.43 4.28
C PRO A 104 -7.11 7.75 4.44
N VAL A 105 -6.46 7.94 5.58
CA VAL A 105 -5.54 9.06 5.83
C VAL A 105 -4.08 8.65 5.65
N LEU A 106 -3.79 7.36 5.78
CA LEU A 106 -2.49 6.75 5.54
C LEU A 106 -2.69 5.45 4.76
N VAL A 107 -1.84 5.22 3.77
CA VAL A 107 -1.70 3.96 3.05
C VAL A 107 -0.25 3.55 3.08
N ILE A 108 0.01 2.27 3.33
CA ILE A 108 1.35 1.68 3.33
C ILE A 108 1.34 0.44 2.44
N GLU A 109 2.31 0.37 1.53
CA GLU A 109 2.59 -0.79 0.69
C GLU A 109 4.00 -1.28 0.97
N VAL A 110 4.19 -2.58 1.10
CA VAL A 110 5.49 -3.23 1.21
C VAL A 110 5.93 -3.66 -0.17
N LEU A 111 7.02 -3.11 -0.67
CA LEU A 111 7.49 -3.33 -2.02
C LEU A 111 8.06 -4.74 -2.19
N SER A 112 7.59 -5.45 -3.21
CA SER A 112 8.19 -6.71 -3.67
C SER A 112 8.77 -6.53 -5.08
N PRO A 113 9.74 -7.34 -5.50
CA PRO A 113 10.28 -7.26 -6.86
C PRO A 113 9.21 -7.34 -7.95
N SER A 114 8.13 -8.10 -7.73
CA SER A 114 7.05 -8.30 -8.70
C SER A 114 6.01 -7.16 -8.71
N THR A 115 5.83 -6.44 -7.62
CA THR A 115 4.80 -5.40 -7.49
C THR A 115 5.36 -3.98 -7.43
N ARG A 116 6.67 -3.82 -7.18
CA ARG A 116 7.33 -2.53 -6.97
C ARG A 116 6.92 -1.44 -7.97
N ARG A 117 6.99 -1.74 -9.26
CA ARG A 117 6.62 -0.78 -10.30
C ARG A 117 5.14 -0.42 -10.22
N TYR A 118 4.29 -1.40 -10.01
CA TYR A 118 2.85 -1.19 -9.89
C TYR A 118 2.48 -0.36 -8.67
N ASP A 119 3.12 -0.62 -7.52
CA ASP A 119 2.87 0.09 -6.27
C ASP A 119 3.39 1.54 -6.33
N LEU A 120 4.53 1.78 -7.01
CA LEU A 120 5.14 3.11 -7.12
C LEU A 120 4.61 3.96 -8.29
N ASP A 121 3.93 3.36 -9.27
CA ASP A 121 3.38 4.08 -10.44
C ASP A 121 1.84 4.14 -10.35
N GLU A 122 1.17 3.04 -10.65
CA GLU A 122 -0.29 3.00 -10.82
C GLU A 122 -1.04 3.17 -9.50
N LYS A 123 -0.74 2.35 -8.48
CA LYS A 123 -1.38 2.47 -7.17
C LYS A 123 -1.10 3.81 -6.52
N LEU A 124 0.17 4.22 -6.50
CA LEU A 124 0.56 5.53 -5.95
C LEU A 124 -0.26 6.64 -6.61
N SER A 125 -0.27 6.72 -7.95
CA SER A 125 -1.00 7.76 -8.68
C SER A 125 -2.49 7.76 -8.33
N ALA A 126 -3.10 6.59 -8.20
CA ALA A 126 -4.50 6.47 -7.82
C ALA A 126 -4.75 6.90 -6.36
N TYR A 127 -3.92 6.45 -5.41
CA TYR A 127 -4.06 6.83 -4.00
C TYR A 127 -3.88 8.33 -3.77
N LEU A 128 -2.94 8.98 -4.47
CA LEU A 128 -2.73 10.44 -4.35
C LEU A 128 -3.96 11.27 -4.78
N THR A 129 -4.93 10.66 -5.49
CA THR A 129 -6.20 11.32 -5.82
C THR A 129 -7.21 11.32 -4.68
N VAL A 130 -7.01 10.49 -3.64
CA VAL A 130 -7.93 10.37 -2.50
C VAL A 130 -7.88 11.63 -1.64
N PRO A 131 -9.00 12.36 -1.47
CA PRO A 131 -8.97 13.67 -0.79
C PRO A 131 -8.54 13.60 0.68
N SER A 132 -8.83 12.48 1.36
CA SER A 132 -8.50 12.28 2.79
C SER A 132 -7.07 11.82 3.02
N LEU A 133 -6.34 11.38 1.97
CA LEU A 133 -5.01 10.83 2.13
C LEU A 133 -4.01 11.93 2.50
N GLU A 134 -3.37 11.80 3.65
CA GLU A 134 -2.33 12.69 4.15
C GLU A 134 -0.92 12.15 3.85
N CYS A 135 -0.80 10.81 3.80
CA CYS A 135 0.48 10.17 3.58
C CYS A 135 0.33 8.82 2.86
N TYR A 136 1.24 8.55 1.91
CA TYR A 136 1.47 7.23 1.34
C TYR A 136 2.90 6.83 1.63
N ILE A 137 3.11 5.58 2.05
CA ILE A 137 4.43 5.03 2.38
C ILE A 137 4.65 3.76 1.59
N ALA A 138 5.78 3.67 0.90
CA ALA A 138 6.25 2.44 0.29
C ALA A 138 7.51 1.96 1.03
N LEU A 139 7.44 0.77 1.61
CA LEU A 139 8.49 0.17 2.44
C LEU A 139 9.29 -0.85 1.63
N GLU A 140 10.61 -0.73 1.65
CA GLU A 140 11.48 -1.78 1.11
C GLU A 140 11.47 -3.00 2.04
N GLN A 141 11.32 -4.21 1.49
CA GLN A 141 11.34 -5.42 2.32
C GLN A 141 12.74 -5.94 2.67
N HIS A 142 13.78 -5.45 1.98
CA HIS A 142 15.16 -5.94 2.14
C HIS A 142 16.09 -4.96 2.84
N GLN A 143 15.65 -3.72 3.05
CA GLN A 143 16.42 -2.66 3.67
C GLN A 143 15.49 -1.75 4.47
N PRO A 144 15.95 -1.14 5.58
CA PRO A 144 15.14 -0.21 6.36
C PRO A 144 15.04 1.14 5.63
N ILE A 145 14.30 1.15 4.53
CA ILE A 145 14.08 2.32 3.66
C ILE A 145 12.58 2.47 3.43
N ALA A 146 12.09 3.68 3.61
CA ALA A 146 10.73 4.09 3.32
C ALA A 146 10.71 5.25 2.33
N ILE A 147 9.95 5.11 1.24
CA ILE A 147 9.60 6.21 0.34
C ILE A 147 8.28 6.78 0.85
N VAL A 148 8.29 8.04 1.25
CA VAL A 148 7.15 8.69 1.90
C VAL A 148 6.64 9.83 1.02
N MET A 149 5.36 9.78 0.66
CA MET A 149 4.66 10.86 -0.04
C MET A 149 3.77 11.59 0.95
N ARG A 150 4.08 12.83 1.28
CA ARG A 150 3.32 13.65 2.22
C ARG A 150 2.47 14.68 1.52
N ARG A 151 1.24 14.84 1.95
CA ARG A 151 0.36 15.90 1.45
C ARG A 151 0.89 17.27 1.87
N THR A 152 0.85 18.20 0.94
CA THR A 152 1.18 19.61 1.12
C THR A 152 0.08 20.48 0.52
N THR A 153 0.16 21.78 0.67
CA THR A 153 -0.77 22.73 0.04
C THR A 153 -0.71 22.70 -1.50
N GLY A 154 0.42 22.28 -2.05
CA GLY A 154 0.66 22.22 -3.51
C GLY A 154 0.59 20.82 -4.13
N GLY A 155 0.18 19.81 -3.37
CA GLY A 155 0.15 18.41 -3.81
C GLY A 155 0.86 17.48 -2.83
N PHE A 156 1.73 16.60 -3.33
CA PHE A 156 2.50 15.69 -2.47
C PHE A 156 4.00 15.92 -2.63
N PHE A 157 4.69 15.93 -1.51
CA PHE A 157 6.15 15.99 -1.44
C PHE A 157 6.71 14.59 -1.17
N ARG A 158 7.74 14.20 -1.92
CA ARG A 158 8.44 12.92 -1.75
C ARG A 158 9.67 13.10 -0.87
N GLU A 159 9.80 12.27 0.14
CA GLU A 159 11.01 12.11 0.95
C GLU A 159 11.41 10.65 1.05
N VAL A 160 12.63 10.37 1.48
CA VAL A 160 13.12 9.02 1.78
C VAL A 160 13.61 9.02 3.22
N VAL A 161 13.14 8.04 4.00
CA VAL A 161 13.58 7.81 5.38
C VAL A 161 14.39 6.53 5.37
N GLU A 162 15.63 6.60 5.85
CA GLU A 162 16.60 5.51 5.79
C GLU A 162 17.18 5.22 7.17
N GLY A 163 17.43 3.94 7.44
CA GLY A 163 18.08 3.44 8.63
C GLY A 163 17.12 2.99 9.73
N ILE A 164 17.56 1.99 10.49
CA ILE A 164 16.76 1.32 11.53
C ILE A 164 16.44 2.25 12.71
N GLU A 165 17.31 3.23 12.97
CA GLU A 165 17.14 4.19 14.06
C GLU A 165 16.27 5.40 13.68
N ALA A 166 15.91 5.51 12.40
CA ALA A 166 15.04 6.58 11.93
C ALA A 166 13.58 6.34 12.33
N SER A 167 12.75 7.38 12.17
CA SER A 167 11.32 7.31 12.39
C SER A 167 10.58 8.08 11.31
N ILE A 168 9.40 7.63 10.96
CA ILE A 168 8.51 8.30 10.01
C ILE A 168 7.52 9.14 10.82
N ASP A 169 7.63 10.46 10.77
CA ASP A 169 6.71 11.35 11.46
C ASP A 169 5.34 11.36 10.78
N LEU A 170 4.28 11.22 11.57
CA LEU A 170 2.88 11.22 11.13
C LEU A 170 2.10 12.28 11.92
N PRO A 171 2.34 13.58 11.64
CA PRO A 171 1.76 14.68 12.43
C PRO A 171 0.23 14.69 12.41
N PHE A 172 -0.40 14.28 11.32
CA PHE A 172 -1.86 14.17 11.20
C PHE A 172 -2.47 13.06 12.08
N LEU A 173 -1.65 12.09 12.57
CA LEU A 173 -2.02 11.07 13.55
C LEU A 173 -1.47 11.38 14.95
N ASN A 174 -0.73 12.47 15.07
CA ASN A 174 -0.05 12.87 16.32
C ASN A 174 0.82 11.73 16.88
N CYS A 175 1.64 11.13 16.01
CA CYS A 175 2.62 10.09 16.37
C CYS A 175 3.78 10.04 15.38
N SER A 176 4.81 9.27 15.74
CA SER A 176 5.93 8.91 14.89
C SER A 176 6.04 7.39 14.85
N LEU A 177 6.27 6.81 13.68
CA LEU A 177 6.37 5.37 13.45
C LEU A 177 7.85 5.00 13.33
N PRO A 178 8.46 4.34 14.34
CA PRO A 178 9.87 3.98 14.32
C PRO A 178 10.15 2.90 13.25
N MET A 179 11.23 3.06 12.50
CA MET A 179 11.68 2.05 11.55
C MET A 179 12.05 0.73 12.24
N ARG A 180 12.57 0.76 13.46
CA ARG A 180 12.85 -0.42 14.26
C ARG A 180 11.62 -1.28 14.55
N ASP A 181 10.44 -0.65 14.71
CA ASP A 181 9.19 -1.36 14.97
C ASP A 181 8.64 -1.99 13.68
N ILE A 182 8.88 -1.35 12.53
CA ILE A 182 8.51 -1.86 11.21
C ILE A 182 9.36 -3.10 10.84
N TYR A 183 10.64 -3.04 11.15
CA TYR A 183 11.62 -4.06 10.76
C TYR A 183 12.05 -4.95 11.94
N ASP A 184 11.22 -5.03 12.98
CA ASP A 184 11.44 -5.93 14.11
C ASP A 184 11.53 -7.38 13.61
N ASP A 185 12.57 -8.10 14.06
CA ASP A 185 12.87 -9.49 13.66
C ASP A 185 13.08 -9.71 12.14
N ILE A 186 13.46 -8.64 11.41
CA ILE A 186 13.82 -8.73 10.00
C ILE A 186 15.35 -8.79 9.85
N GLU A 187 15.85 -9.91 9.34
CA GLU A 187 17.28 -10.05 9.05
C GLU A 187 17.63 -9.39 7.71
N PHE A 188 18.59 -8.47 7.74
CA PHE A 188 19.17 -7.86 6.53
C PHE A 188 20.47 -8.58 6.19
N THR A 189 20.50 -9.30 5.07
CA THR A 189 21.71 -9.92 4.55
C THR A 189 22.53 -8.92 3.74
N GLU A 190 23.85 -8.87 3.94
CA GLU A 190 24.78 -7.94 3.26
C GLU A 190 24.80 -8.06 1.72
N GLN A 191 24.14 -9.07 1.14
CA GLN A 191 24.14 -9.34 -0.30
C GLN A 191 23.22 -8.42 -1.15
N CYS A 192 22.51 -7.47 -0.55
CA CYS A 192 21.60 -6.57 -1.27
C CYS A 192 22.23 -5.24 -1.70
N VAL A 193 23.53 -5.04 -1.53
CA VAL A 193 24.25 -3.83 -1.97
C VAL A 193 25.04 -4.11 -3.26
N GLN A 194 24.41 -4.73 -4.24
CA GLN A 194 24.92 -4.63 -5.62
C GLN A 194 24.13 -3.53 -6.31
N GLU A 195 24.73 -2.35 -6.41
CA GLU A 195 24.33 -1.33 -7.36
C GLU A 195 24.32 -1.99 -8.75
N PRO A 196 23.27 -1.78 -9.58
CA PRO A 196 23.35 -2.20 -10.98
C PRO A 196 24.44 -1.35 -11.63
N ASP A 197 25.50 -1.99 -12.11
CA ASP A 197 26.49 -1.39 -12.99
C ASP A 197 25.77 -0.79 -14.20
N LEU A 198 25.58 0.51 -14.18
CA LEU A 198 25.18 1.29 -15.34
C LEU A 198 26.41 1.46 -16.23
N GLU A 199 26.80 0.42 -16.96
CA GLU A 199 27.67 0.59 -18.11
C GLU A 199 26.89 1.35 -19.19
N TYR A 200 27.14 2.63 -19.29
CA TYR A 200 26.81 3.42 -20.47
C TYR A 200 27.83 3.08 -21.56
N GLU A 201 27.48 2.21 -22.49
CA GLU A 201 28.18 2.14 -23.76
C GLU A 201 27.94 3.46 -24.52
N VAL A 202 28.99 4.28 -24.61
CA VAL A 202 29.04 5.43 -25.50
C VAL A 202 29.48 4.94 -26.87
N GLY A 203 28.52 4.81 -27.78
CA GLY A 203 28.72 4.56 -29.21
C GLY A 203 28.33 5.80 -30.02
#